data_604d0f37859c7bd50405b4f32b0b15a3
#
_entry.id   604d0f37859c7bd50405b4f32b0b15a3
#
_cell.length_a   1.000
_cell.length_b   1.000
_cell.length_c   1.000
_cell.angle_alpha   90.00
_cell.angle_beta   90.00
_cell.angle_gamma   90.00
#
_symmetry.space_group_name_H-M   'P 1'
#
loop_
_entity.id
_entity.type
_entity.pdbx_description
1 polymer ?
#
loop_
_entity_poly.entity_id
_entity_poly.type
_entity_poly.pdbx_seq_one_letter_code
_entity_poly.pdbx_strand_id
1 'polypeptide(L)'
;MTNNGSIELSKIRWRCRRGLKELDFLLLNYFNQKYTIADAEDKEAFLHLLEFQDPALIEFFADPKRIQDPGIRRIISEILGSNDGYQLK
;
A
#
# COMPACT_ATOMS: atom_id res chain seq x y z
N MET A 1 -26.06 14.63 -4.48
CA MET A 1 -24.64 14.68 -4.55
C MET A 1 -24.02 13.33 -4.38
N THR A 2 -23.26 13.00 -5.28
CA THR A 2 -22.65 11.71 -5.20
C THR A 2 -21.39 11.76 -4.39
N ASN A 3 -21.11 10.69 -3.79
CA ASN A 3 -19.88 10.53 -3.06
C ASN A 3 -18.97 9.60 -3.79
N ASN A 4 -18.74 9.90 -5.05
CA ASN A 4 -17.89 9.04 -5.84
C ASN A 4 -16.54 8.84 -5.19
N GLY A 5 -15.98 9.92 -4.64
CA GLY A 5 -14.71 9.80 -3.96
C GLY A 5 -14.79 8.87 -2.77
N SER A 6 -15.89 8.93 -2.04
CA SER A 6 -16.08 8.10 -0.88
C SER A 6 -16.22 6.63 -1.28
N ILE A 7 -16.98 6.37 -2.34
CA ILE A 7 -17.13 5.01 -2.84
C ILE A 7 -15.80 4.47 -3.33
N GLU A 8 -15.05 5.30 -4.05
CA GLU A 8 -13.74 4.91 -4.53
C GLU A 8 -12.81 4.56 -3.38
N LEU A 9 -12.80 5.41 -2.36
CA LEU A 9 -11.95 5.17 -1.21
C LEU A 9 -12.33 3.89 -0.49
N SER A 10 -13.63 3.62 -0.40
CA SER A 10 -14.08 2.39 0.23
C SER A 10 -13.59 1.16 -0.53
N LYS A 11 -13.63 1.23 -1.85
CA LYS A 11 -13.16 0.12 -2.66
C LYS A 11 -11.66 -0.10 -2.50
N ILE A 12 -10.90 0.98 -2.48
CA ILE A 12 -9.47 0.88 -2.30
C ILE A 12 -9.16 0.31 -0.92
N ARG A 13 -9.84 0.80 0.08
CA ARG A 13 -9.64 0.31 1.43
C ARG A 13 -9.92 -1.18 1.52
N TRP A 14 -10.98 -1.61 0.85
CA TRP A 14 -11.31 -3.03 0.83
C TRP A 14 -10.21 -3.87 0.21
N ARG A 15 -9.58 -3.35 -0.84
CA ARG A 15 -8.50 -4.06 -1.50
C ARG A 15 -7.24 -4.14 -0.64
N CYS A 16 -7.14 -3.34 0.40
CA CYS A 16 -6.02 -3.43 1.34
C CYS A 16 -6.16 -4.62 2.28
N ARG A 17 -7.36 -5.21 2.34
CA ARG A 17 -7.61 -6.35 3.21
C ARG A 17 -7.23 -7.62 2.49
N ARG A 18 -6.10 -8.17 2.84
CA ARG A 18 -5.55 -9.31 2.12
C ARG A 18 -5.71 -10.63 2.86
N GLY A 19 -6.13 -10.58 4.11
CA GLY A 19 -6.27 -11.80 4.89
C GLY A 19 -5.02 -12.20 5.65
N LEU A 20 -3.93 -11.48 5.43
CA LEU A 20 -2.69 -11.67 6.17
C LEU A 20 -2.49 -10.46 7.06
N LYS A 21 -2.38 -10.73 8.34
CA LYS A 21 -2.37 -9.66 9.33
C LYS A 21 -1.32 -8.59 9.04
N GLU A 22 -0.12 -9.01 8.71
CA GLU A 22 0.96 -8.06 8.46
C GLU A 22 0.67 -7.19 7.26
N LEU A 23 0.18 -7.82 6.19
CA LEU A 23 -0.13 -7.05 4.98
C LEU A 23 -1.28 -6.10 5.22
N ASP A 24 -2.32 -6.59 5.89
CA ASP A 24 -3.46 -5.73 6.21
C ASP A 24 -3.01 -4.51 7.00
N PHE A 25 -2.17 -4.72 7.99
CA PHE A 25 -1.70 -3.63 8.82
C PHE A 25 -0.92 -2.61 8.01
N LEU A 26 0.03 -3.08 7.23
CA LEU A 26 0.88 -2.17 6.47
C LEU A 26 0.08 -1.37 5.45
N LEU A 27 -0.76 -2.06 4.70
CA LEU A 27 -1.51 -1.40 3.64
C LEU A 27 -2.58 -0.46 4.20
N LEU A 28 -3.31 -0.92 5.20
CA LEU A 28 -4.37 -0.08 5.78
C LEU A 28 -3.80 1.13 6.51
N ASN A 29 -2.67 0.95 7.19
CA ASN A 29 -2.08 2.06 7.89
C ASN A 29 -1.65 3.17 6.92
N TYR A 30 -1.01 2.77 5.81
CA TYR A 30 -0.64 3.76 4.81
C TYR A 30 -1.89 4.42 4.22
N PHE A 31 -2.89 3.61 3.89
CA PHE A 31 -4.11 4.14 3.31
C PHE A 31 -4.77 5.15 4.22
N ASN A 32 -4.88 4.81 5.50
CA ASN A 32 -5.58 5.69 6.45
C ASN A 32 -4.80 6.97 6.73
N GLN A 33 -3.49 6.92 6.71
CA GLN A 33 -2.69 8.06 7.14
C GLN A 33 -2.15 8.90 6.00
N LYS A 34 -1.85 8.31 4.86
CA LYS A 34 -1.11 9.01 3.83
C LYS A 34 -1.73 9.00 2.46
N TYR A 35 -2.55 8.01 2.15
CA TYR A 35 -3.03 7.88 0.78
C TYR A 35 -3.76 9.14 0.30
N THR A 36 -4.66 9.68 1.12
CA THR A 36 -5.48 10.79 0.66
C THR A 36 -4.69 12.06 0.43
N ILE A 37 -3.56 12.21 1.11
CA ILE A 37 -2.73 13.41 0.94
C ILE A 37 -1.53 13.17 0.03
N ALA A 38 -1.41 11.95 -0.49
CA ALA A 38 -0.30 11.65 -1.40
C ALA A 38 -0.52 12.32 -2.75
N ASP A 39 0.58 12.53 -3.47
CA ASP A 39 0.42 13.09 -4.81
C ASP A 39 -0.05 12.01 -5.78
N ALA A 40 -0.33 12.43 -7.01
CA ALA A 40 -0.91 11.53 -8.00
C ALA A 40 0.00 10.33 -8.28
N GLU A 41 1.30 10.56 -8.32
CA GLU A 41 2.25 9.48 -8.59
C GLU A 41 2.20 8.42 -7.51
N ASP A 42 2.19 8.85 -6.26
CA ASP A 42 2.16 7.91 -5.15
C ASP A 42 0.84 7.18 -5.09
N LYS A 43 -0.26 7.88 -5.38
CA LYS A 43 -1.57 7.23 -5.41
C LYS A 43 -1.60 6.14 -6.47
N GLU A 44 -1.09 6.45 -7.65
CA GLU A 44 -1.05 5.46 -8.72
C GLU A 44 -0.19 4.27 -8.36
N ALA A 45 0.96 4.53 -7.76
CA ALA A 45 1.86 3.45 -7.36
C ALA A 45 1.18 2.55 -6.33
N PHE A 46 0.46 3.16 -5.40
CA PHE A 46 -0.24 2.38 -4.39
C PHE A 46 -1.31 1.50 -5.01
N LEU A 47 -2.09 2.05 -5.94
CA LEU A 47 -3.12 1.27 -6.62
C LEU A 47 -2.50 0.14 -7.42
N HIS A 48 -1.39 0.40 -8.08
CA HIS A 48 -0.69 -0.64 -8.82
C HIS A 48 -0.20 -1.74 -7.87
N LEU A 49 0.29 -1.33 -6.71
CA LEU A 49 0.75 -2.31 -5.72
C LEU A 49 -0.38 -3.25 -5.31
N LEU A 50 -1.57 -2.72 -5.17
CA LEU A 50 -2.71 -3.53 -4.74
C LEU A 50 -3.12 -4.59 -5.78
N GLU A 51 -2.60 -4.49 -6.99
CA GLU A 51 -2.90 -5.48 -8.02
C GLU A 51 -2.07 -6.75 -7.90
N PHE A 52 -1.01 -6.69 -7.11
CA PHE A 52 -0.17 -7.87 -6.92
C PHE A 52 -0.79 -8.83 -5.93
N GLN A 53 -0.44 -10.09 -6.06
CA GLN A 53 -0.93 -11.10 -5.14
C GLN A 53 -0.07 -11.14 -3.89
N ASP A 54 -0.62 -11.77 -2.86
CA ASP A 54 0.02 -11.74 -1.55
C ASP A 54 1.47 -12.23 -1.54
N PRO A 55 1.82 -13.32 -2.22
CA PRO A 55 3.23 -13.74 -2.21
C PRO A 55 4.18 -12.68 -2.72
N ALA A 56 3.77 -11.95 -3.76
CA ALA A 56 4.61 -10.89 -4.28
C ALA A 56 4.74 -9.75 -3.29
N LEU A 57 3.62 -9.40 -2.65
CA LEU A 57 3.66 -8.33 -1.65
C LEU A 57 4.57 -8.69 -0.49
N ILE A 58 4.50 -9.93 -0.05
CA ILE A 58 5.35 -10.38 1.04
C ILE A 58 6.82 -10.20 0.66
N GLU A 59 7.17 -10.59 -0.55
CA GLU A 59 8.55 -10.44 -1.02
C GLU A 59 8.97 -8.98 -1.09
N PHE A 60 8.08 -8.13 -1.59
CA PHE A 60 8.39 -6.70 -1.71
C PHE A 60 8.72 -6.11 -0.35
N PHE A 61 7.91 -6.41 0.65
CA PHE A 61 8.14 -5.85 1.98
C PHE A 61 9.34 -6.48 2.67
N ALA A 62 9.62 -7.75 2.36
CA ALA A 62 10.76 -8.41 2.99
C ALA A 62 12.09 -7.93 2.44
N ASP A 63 12.14 -7.60 1.15
CA ASP A 63 13.40 -7.19 0.53
C ASP A 63 13.13 -6.15 -0.55
N PRO A 64 12.92 -4.92 -0.15
CA PRO A 64 12.62 -3.85 -1.12
C PRO A 64 13.73 -3.63 -2.14
N LYS A 65 14.94 -3.98 -1.80
CA LYS A 65 16.07 -3.77 -2.72
C LYS A 65 15.95 -4.60 -3.99
N ARG A 66 15.22 -5.67 -3.94
CA ARG A 66 15.06 -6.54 -5.11
C ARG A 66 13.96 -6.08 -6.04
N ILE A 67 13.20 -5.08 -5.65
CA ILE A 67 12.13 -4.57 -6.49
C ILE A 67 12.72 -3.78 -7.64
N GLN A 68 12.39 -4.17 -8.86
CA GLN A 68 12.95 -3.51 -10.04
C GLN A 68 12.12 -2.31 -10.49
N ASP A 69 10.84 -2.35 -10.28
CA ASP A 69 9.96 -1.26 -10.67
C ASP A 69 10.16 -0.08 -9.72
N PRO A 70 10.64 1.08 -10.23
CA PRO A 70 10.91 2.22 -9.35
C PRO A 70 9.67 2.71 -8.60
N GLY A 71 8.50 2.67 -9.24
CA GLY A 71 7.28 3.11 -8.59
C GLY A 71 6.90 2.22 -7.44
N ILE A 72 6.98 0.91 -7.65
CA ILE A 72 6.68 -0.04 -6.58
C ILE A 72 7.70 0.08 -5.46
N ARG A 73 8.98 0.20 -5.81
CA ARG A 73 10.01 0.34 -4.78
C ARG A 73 9.75 1.57 -3.93
N ARG A 74 9.39 2.67 -4.58
CA ARG A 74 9.14 3.91 -3.87
C ARG A 74 7.95 3.80 -2.92
N ILE A 75 6.85 3.20 -3.40
CA ILE A 75 5.66 3.12 -2.55
C ILE A 75 5.89 2.14 -1.40
N ILE A 76 6.63 1.08 -1.62
CA ILE A 76 6.98 0.16 -0.54
C ILE A 76 7.79 0.90 0.53
N SER A 77 8.75 1.72 0.10
CA SER A 77 9.53 2.51 1.05
C SER A 77 8.65 3.48 1.83
N GLU A 78 7.69 4.10 1.15
CA GLU A 78 6.78 5.02 1.82
C GLU A 78 5.92 4.30 2.85
N ILE A 79 5.44 3.13 2.51
CA ILE A 79 4.62 2.36 3.43
C ILE A 79 5.43 1.95 4.65
N LEU A 80 6.64 1.46 4.43
CA LEU A 80 7.49 1.05 5.54
C LEU A 80 7.88 2.23 6.42
N GLY A 81 8.09 3.39 5.80
CA GLY A 81 8.40 4.59 6.57
C GLY A 81 7.23 5.05 7.41
N SER A 82 6.01 4.86 6.90
CA SER A 82 4.81 5.22 7.66
C SER A 82 4.61 4.34 8.88
N ASN A 83 5.21 3.18 8.87
CA ASN A 83 5.07 2.21 9.97
C ASN A 83 6.38 2.12 10.73
N ASP A 84 6.91 3.28 11.06
CA ASP A 84 8.16 3.35 11.79
C ASP A 84 8.06 2.54 13.07
N GLY A 85 9.05 1.68 13.28
CA GLY A 85 9.05 0.85 14.45
C GLY A 85 8.39 -0.51 14.25
N TYR A 86 7.62 -0.67 13.19
CA TYR A 86 7.03 -1.96 12.90
C TYR A 86 8.02 -2.79 12.10
N GLN A 87 8.20 -4.03 12.48
CA GLN A 87 9.13 -4.92 11.79
C GLN A 87 8.42 -6.17 11.32
N LEU A 88 8.57 -6.42 10.05
CA LEU A 88 8.02 -7.61 9.43
C LEU A 88 9.05 -8.73 9.56
N LYS A 89 8.70 -9.77 10.27
CA LYS A 89 9.65 -10.86 10.50
C LYS A 89 9.19 -12.15 9.91
#